data_3cfc61fe4ad1deab0b1032456446c7b3
#
_entry.id   3cfc61fe4ad1deab0b1032456446c7b3
#
_cell.length_a   1.000
_cell.length_b   1.000
_cell.length_c   1.000
_cell.angle_alpha   90.00
_cell.angle_beta   90.00
_cell.angle_gamma   90.00
#
_symmetry.space_group_name_H-M   'P 1'
#
loop_
_entity.id
_entity.type
_entity.pdbx_description
1 polymer ?
#
loop_
_entity_poly.entity_id
_entity_poly.type
_entity_poly.pdbx_seq_one_letter_code
_entity_poly.pdbx_strand_id
1 'polypeptide(L)'
;MQGDFQLEAPISARRIVVAMSGGVDSSVVAALAARTGAETIGVTLQLYDHGAATGRTGSCCAGQDIRDARAVADRLGIAHYVFDYESRFRDSVIADFADEYMAGRTPIPCVKCNMGVKFTDLFALARDLGADCLATGHYVRRVMGPHG
;
A
#
# COMPACT_ATOMS: atom_id res chain seq x y z
N MET A 1 -0.42 21.15 7.73
CA MET A 1 -0.09 19.91 8.45
C MET A 1 1.30 19.47 8.02
N GLN A 2 2.20 19.35 8.93
CA GLN A 2 3.55 18.89 8.68
C GLN A 2 3.69 17.52 9.35
N GLY A 3 3.83 16.48 8.55
CA GLY A 3 4.16 15.16 9.07
C GLY A 3 5.67 15.06 9.24
N ASP A 4 6.12 14.61 10.39
CA ASP A 4 7.54 14.39 10.65
C ASP A 4 7.96 12.95 10.38
N PHE A 5 7.00 12.05 10.22
CA PHE A 5 7.21 10.61 10.03
C PHE A 5 8.17 9.99 11.09
N GLN A 6 8.41 10.71 12.18
CA GLN A 6 9.31 10.31 13.28
C GLN A 6 10.72 9.95 12.80
N LEU A 7 11.19 10.62 11.77
CA LEU A 7 12.53 10.39 11.21
C LEU A 7 13.57 11.19 11.98
N GLU A 8 14.69 10.55 12.24
CA GLU A 8 15.85 11.22 12.84
C GLU A 8 16.54 12.13 11.84
N ALA A 9 17.00 13.27 12.31
CA ALA A 9 17.77 14.20 11.47
C ALA A 9 19.13 13.60 11.07
N PRO A 10 19.67 13.93 9.88
CA PRO A 10 19.10 14.85 8.90
C PRO A 10 18.04 14.17 8.02
N ILE A 11 16.90 14.81 7.88
CA ILE A 11 15.76 14.27 7.10
C ILE A 11 16.12 14.05 5.63
N SER A 12 16.94 14.91 5.06
CA SER A 12 17.36 14.80 3.66
C SER A 12 18.19 13.52 3.36
N ALA A 13 18.75 12.88 4.38
CA ALA A 13 19.47 11.62 4.24
C ALA A 13 18.55 10.40 4.46
N ARG A 14 17.27 10.62 4.72
CA ARG A 14 16.30 9.55 4.99
C ARG A 14 15.50 9.20 3.75
N ARG A 15 14.99 7.98 3.74
CA ARG A 15 14.15 7.46 2.66
C ARG A 15 12.81 7.00 3.20
N ILE A 16 11.73 7.48 2.58
CA ILE A 16 10.35 7.11 2.90
C ILE A 16 9.79 6.33 1.72
N VAL A 17 9.31 5.11 1.97
CA VAL A 17 8.52 4.37 1.01
C VAL A 17 7.04 4.58 1.34
N VAL A 18 6.26 5.00 0.37
CA VAL A 18 4.82 5.25 0.52
C VAL A 18 4.05 4.19 -0.26
N ALA A 19 3.20 3.46 0.42
CA ALA A 19 2.27 2.54 -0.22
C ALA A 19 1.14 3.34 -0.88
N MET A 20 1.11 3.34 -2.20
CA MET A 20 0.15 4.11 -3.00
C MET A 20 -0.87 3.18 -3.64
N SER A 21 -2.14 3.36 -3.30
CA SER A 21 -3.25 2.58 -3.84
C SER A 21 -3.98 3.26 -4.99
N GLY A 22 -3.61 4.50 -5.33
CA GLY A 22 -4.37 5.34 -6.26
C GLY A 22 -5.50 6.13 -5.61
N GLY A 23 -5.80 5.87 -4.34
CA GLY A 23 -6.82 6.59 -3.57
C GLY A 23 -6.33 7.94 -3.02
N VAL A 24 -7.27 8.72 -2.49
CA VAL A 24 -7.00 10.06 -1.96
C VAL A 24 -6.08 10.00 -0.75
N ASP A 25 -6.33 9.09 0.18
CA ASP A 25 -5.58 9.02 1.44
C ASP A 25 -4.11 8.73 1.22
N SER A 26 -3.78 7.74 0.38
CA SER A 26 -2.40 7.42 0.06
C SER A 26 -1.72 8.54 -0.73
N SER A 27 -2.46 9.27 -1.56
CA SER A 27 -1.95 10.42 -2.30
C SER A 27 -1.59 11.57 -1.37
N VAL A 28 -2.39 11.83 -0.33
CA VAL A 28 -2.10 12.82 0.70
C VAL A 28 -0.84 12.44 1.48
N VAL A 29 -0.71 11.19 1.86
CA VAL A 29 0.49 10.70 2.56
C VAL A 29 1.73 10.87 1.70
N ALA A 30 1.65 10.56 0.40
CA ALA A 30 2.76 10.75 -0.54
C ALA A 30 3.15 12.24 -0.63
N ALA A 31 2.17 13.14 -0.69
CA ALA A 31 2.43 14.57 -0.71
C ALA A 31 3.11 15.06 0.58
N LEU A 32 2.64 14.58 1.73
CA LEU A 32 3.25 14.92 3.03
C LEU A 32 4.69 14.40 3.11
N ALA A 33 4.94 13.18 2.67
CA ALA A 33 6.28 12.60 2.64
C ALA A 33 7.22 13.40 1.73
N ALA A 34 6.78 13.74 0.52
CA ALA A 34 7.55 14.54 -0.41
C ALA A 34 7.93 15.92 0.16
N ARG A 35 7.08 16.51 0.98
CA ARG A 35 7.32 17.82 1.59
C ARG A 35 8.33 17.80 2.73
N THR A 36 8.68 16.64 3.28
CA THR A 36 9.67 16.54 4.36
C THR A 36 11.09 16.84 3.90
N GLY A 37 11.37 16.69 2.61
CA GLY A 37 12.72 16.74 2.05
C GLY A 37 13.44 15.39 2.05
N ALA A 38 12.86 14.35 2.61
CA ALA A 38 13.39 12.99 2.51
C ALA A 38 13.21 12.44 1.09
N GLU A 39 14.06 11.49 0.71
CA GLU A 39 13.86 10.76 -0.53
C GLU A 39 12.58 9.94 -0.42
N THR A 40 11.61 10.22 -1.28
CA THR A 40 10.29 9.60 -1.24
C THR A 40 10.10 8.70 -2.45
N ILE A 41 9.70 7.45 -2.22
CA ILE A 41 9.45 6.45 -3.25
C ILE A 41 8.01 5.95 -3.09
N GLY A 42 7.20 6.11 -4.12
CA GLY A 42 5.87 5.53 -4.18
C GLY A 42 5.92 4.08 -4.66
N VAL A 43 5.19 3.20 -4.01
CA VAL A 43 5.11 1.78 -4.36
C VAL A 43 3.65 1.37 -4.47
N THR A 44 3.30 0.73 -5.57
CA THR A 44 1.97 0.13 -5.78
C THR A 44 2.13 -1.36 -6.02
N LEU A 45 1.35 -2.16 -5.30
CA LEU A 45 1.29 -3.61 -5.52
C LEU A 45 0.17 -3.92 -6.50
N GLN A 46 0.51 -4.59 -7.59
CA GLN A 46 -0.47 -5.16 -8.51
C GLN A 46 -0.84 -6.55 -8.03
N LEU A 47 -2.03 -6.68 -7.46
CA LEU A 47 -2.47 -7.93 -6.81
C LEU A 47 -3.18 -8.87 -7.77
N TYR A 48 -3.72 -8.36 -8.88
CA TYR A 48 -4.27 -9.18 -9.94
C TYR A 48 -4.37 -8.42 -11.28
N ASP A 49 -4.43 -9.18 -12.38
CA ASP A 49 -4.52 -8.63 -13.73
C ASP A 49 -5.97 -8.38 -14.11
N HIS A 50 -6.30 -7.13 -14.37
CA HIS A 50 -7.62 -6.72 -14.82
C HIS A 50 -8.01 -7.26 -16.18
N GLY A 51 -7.05 -7.42 -17.07
CA GLY A 51 -7.31 -7.87 -18.44
C GLY A 51 -7.76 -9.32 -18.52
N ALA A 52 -7.36 -10.15 -17.56
CA ALA A 52 -7.65 -11.58 -17.55
C ALA A 52 -8.95 -11.95 -16.83
N ALA A 53 -9.45 -11.11 -15.92
CA ALA A 53 -10.49 -11.53 -15.00
C ALA A 53 -11.93 -11.15 -15.39
N THR A 54 -12.24 -9.93 -15.79
CA THR A 54 -13.67 -9.57 -16.07
C THR A 54 -13.92 -8.30 -16.87
N GLY A 55 -12.92 -7.51 -17.23
CA GLY A 55 -13.15 -6.22 -17.87
C GLY A 55 -13.99 -5.23 -17.07
N ARG A 56 -14.18 -5.46 -15.76
CA ARG A 56 -14.94 -4.55 -14.89
C ARG A 56 -14.04 -3.54 -14.23
N THR A 57 -14.37 -2.27 -14.44
CA THR A 57 -13.83 -1.15 -13.70
C THR A 57 -14.46 -1.12 -12.31
N GLY A 58 -13.67 -0.98 -11.26
CA GLY A 58 -14.22 -0.70 -9.93
C GLY A 58 -13.80 -1.63 -8.79
N SER A 59 -12.88 -2.57 -8.99
CA SER A 59 -12.31 -3.33 -7.89
C SER A 59 -11.03 -2.66 -7.36
N CYS A 60 -10.73 -2.80 -6.08
CA CYS A 60 -9.49 -2.27 -5.52
C CYS A 60 -8.28 -2.93 -6.20
N CYS A 61 -7.24 -2.16 -6.50
CA CYS A 61 -6.05 -2.57 -7.25
C CYS A 61 -6.29 -2.71 -8.77
N ALA A 62 -7.25 -1.94 -9.32
CA ALA A 62 -7.50 -1.84 -10.74
C ALA A 62 -6.34 -1.17 -11.49
N GLY A 63 -6.20 -1.44 -12.80
CA GLY A 63 -5.24 -0.73 -13.64
C GLY A 63 -5.39 0.80 -13.59
N GLN A 64 -6.61 1.29 -13.38
CA GLN A 64 -6.88 2.71 -13.17
C GLN A 64 -6.21 3.23 -11.89
N ASP A 65 -6.28 2.49 -10.81
CA ASP A 65 -5.65 2.87 -9.54
C ASP A 65 -4.12 2.99 -9.68
N ILE A 66 -3.51 2.11 -10.46
CA ILE A 66 -2.07 2.18 -10.77
C ILE A 66 -1.75 3.46 -11.56
N ARG A 67 -2.58 3.80 -12.54
CA ARG A 67 -2.40 5.04 -13.33
C ARG A 67 -2.59 6.28 -12.46
N ASP A 68 -3.57 6.27 -11.57
CA ASP A 68 -3.83 7.37 -10.65
C ASP A 68 -2.66 7.56 -9.68
N ALA A 69 -2.13 6.48 -9.13
CA ALA A 69 -0.96 6.52 -8.27
C ALA A 69 0.26 7.07 -9.01
N ARG A 70 0.48 6.63 -10.24
CA ARG A 70 1.59 7.11 -11.08
C ARG A 70 1.44 8.60 -11.41
N ALA A 71 0.23 9.06 -11.73
CA ALA A 71 -0.04 10.46 -12.01
C ALA A 71 0.24 11.35 -10.80
N VAL A 72 -0.12 10.90 -9.60
CA VAL A 72 0.18 11.60 -8.35
C VAL A 72 1.69 11.65 -8.12
N ALA A 73 2.39 10.54 -8.28
CA ALA A 73 3.84 10.47 -8.11
C ALA A 73 4.56 11.41 -9.09
N ASP A 74 4.12 11.46 -10.34
CA ASP A 74 4.67 12.36 -11.35
C ASP A 74 4.47 13.83 -10.98
N ARG A 75 3.29 14.18 -10.45
CA ARG A 75 3.01 15.55 -9.98
C ARG A 75 3.86 15.95 -8.78
N LEU A 76 4.16 15.00 -7.91
CA LEU A 76 4.99 15.23 -6.73
C LEU A 76 6.48 15.17 -7.05
N GLY A 77 6.87 14.69 -8.23
CA GLY A 77 8.26 14.51 -8.61
C GLY A 77 8.96 13.40 -7.84
N ILE A 78 8.23 12.38 -7.40
CA ILE A 78 8.79 11.24 -6.69
C ILE A 78 8.86 10.01 -7.61
N ALA A 79 9.82 9.11 -7.32
CA ALA A 79 9.90 7.82 -8.00
C ALA A 79 8.67 6.97 -7.67
N HIS A 80 8.22 6.17 -8.63
CA HIS A 80 7.08 5.28 -8.45
C HIS A 80 7.38 3.92 -9.09
N TYR A 81 7.18 2.86 -8.33
CA TYR A 81 7.38 1.50 -8.77
C TYR A 81 6.11 0.68 -8.59
N VAL A 82 5.82 -0.16 -9.58
CA VAL A 82 4.71 -1.12 -9.53
C VAL A 82 5.32 -2.51 -9.43
N PHE A 83 4.91 -3.26 -8.42
CA PHE A 83 5.36 -4.64 -8.21
C PHE A 83 4.21 -5.59 -8.41
N ASP A 84 4.45 -6.64 -9.19
CA ASP A 84 3.45 -7.67 -9.48
C ASP A 84 3.49 -8.75 -8.40
N TYR A 85 2.41 -8.82 -7.62
CA TYR A 85 2.19 -9.82 -6.59
C TYR A 85 0.94 -10.68 -6.87
N GLU A 86 0.55 -10.77 -8.13
CA GLU A 86 -0.65 -11.48 -8.56
C GLU A 86 -0.69 -12.92 -8.06
N SER A 87 0.41 -13.66 -8.19
CA SER A 87 0.49 -15.05 -7.73
C SER A 87 0.25 -15.17 -6.23
N ARG A 88 0.90 -14.34 -5.43
CA ARG A 88 0.73 -14.34 -3.97
C ARG A 88 -0.68 -13.98 -3.54
N PHE A 89 -1.29 -13.01 -4.22
CA PHE A 89 -2.68 -12.66 -3.96
C PHE A 89 -3.61 -13.84 -4.25
N ARG A 90 -3.42 -14.50 -5.38
CA ARG A 90 -4.21 -15.68 -5.77
C ARG A 90 -4.06 -16.81 -4.77
N ASP A 91 -2.82 -17.12 -4.38
CA ASP A 91 -2.54 -18.26 -3.51
C ASP A 91 -2.99 -18.03 -2.07
N SER A 92 -2.87 -16.79 -1.56
CA SER A 92 -3.15 -16.51 -0.15
C SER A 92 -4.57 -15.98 0.09
N VAL A 93 -5.11 -15.16 -0.80
CA VAL A 93 -6.39 -14.47 -0.59
C VAL A 93 -7.52 -15.18 -1.32
N ILE A 94 -7.34 -15.51 -2.59
CA ILE A 94 -8.37 -16.18 -3.39
C ILE A 94 -8.62 -17.60 -2.90
N ALA A 95 -7.55 -18.34 -2.58
CA ALA A 95 -7.68 -19.70 -2.01
C ALA A 95 -8.41 -19.65 -0.66
N ASP A 96 -8.06 -18.71 0.21
CA ASP A 96 -8.74 -18.51 1.49
C ASP A 96 -10.21 -18.14 1.30
N PHE A 97 -10.52 -17.29 0.32
CA PHE A 97 -11.90 -16.93 -0.03
C PHE A 97 -12.71 -18.17 -0.42
N ALA A 98 -12.16 -19.05 -1.27
CA ALA A 98 -12.82 -20.27 -1.69
C ALA A 98 -13.04 -21.22 -0.49
N ASP A 99 -12.04 -21.39 0.37
CA ASP A 99 -12.14 -22.24 1.55
C ASP A 99 -13.19 -21.73 2.54
N GLU A 100 -13.22 -20.43 2.81
CA GLU A 100 -14.22 -19.80 3.68
C GLU A 100 -15.63 -19.97 3.12
N TYR A 101 -15.81 -19.77 1.83
CA TYR A 101 -17.10 -19.94 1.17
C TYR A 101 -17.58 -21.39 1.24
N MET A 102 -16.72 -22.37 0.97
CA MET A 102 -17.04 -23.79 1.05
C MET A 102 -17.34 -24.25 2.48
N ALA A 103 -16.77 -23.60 3.48
CA ALA A 103 -17.06 -23.86 4.89
C ALA A 103 -18.35 -23.17 5.39
N GLY A 104 -19.06 -22.42 4.53
CA GLY A 104 -20.29 -21.72 4.88
C GLY A 104 -20.07 -20.42 5.65
N ARG A 105 -18.83 -19.90 5.69
CA ARG A 105 -18.52 -18.61 6.30
C ARG A 105 -18.52 -17.50 5.26
N THR A 106 -18.73 -16.26 5.70
CA THR A 106 -18.64 -15.09 4.83
C THR A 106 -17.17 -14.66 4.70
N PRO A 107 -16.57 -14.80 3.52
CA PRO A 107 -15.17 -14.39 3.35
C PRO A 107 -15.03 -12.88 3.31
N ILE A 108 -13.89 -12.37 3.83
CA ILE A 108 -13.54 -10.94 3.80
C ILE A 108 -12.15 -10.81 3.17
N PRO A 109 -12.06 -10.88 1.82
CA PRO A 109 -10.77 -10.92 1.13
C PRO A 109 -9.94 -9.65 1.33
N CYS A 110 -10.57 -8.49 1.49
CA CYS A 110 -9.87 -7.22 1.72
C CYS A 110 -9.09 -7.22 3.05
N VAL A 111 -9.62 -7.85 4.09
CA VAL A 111 -8.93 -7.99 5.37
C VAL A 111 -7.69 -8.87 5.22
N LYS A 112 -7.82 -9.99 4.55
CA LYS A 112 -6.68 -10.90 4.29
C LYS A 112 -5.62 -10.25 3.41
N CYS A 113 -6.02 -9.51 2.39
CA CYS A 113 -5.11 -8.73 1.56
C CYS A 113 -4.30 -7.73 2.39
N ASN A 114 -4.95 -6.97 3.29
CA ASN A 114 -4.27 -6.01 4.15
C ASN A 114 -3.35 -6.68 5.17
N MET A 115 -3.80 -7.75 5.82
CA MET A 115 -3.04 -8.42 6.87
C MET A 115 -1.88 -9.26 6.35
N GLY A 116 -2.04 -9.92 5.22
CA GLY A 116 -1.03 -10.81 4.66
C GLY A 116 -0.16 -10.14 3.60
N VAL A 117 -0.74 -9.96 2.42
CA VAL A 117 0.02 -9.53 1.23
C VAL A 117 0.52 -8.09 1.36
N LYS A 118 -0.37 -7.16 1.71
CA LYS A 118 0.02 -5.73 1.72
C LYS A 118 1.06 -5.40 2.77
N PHE A 119 0.84 -5.80 4.01
CA PHE A 119 1.76 -5.39 5.08
C PHE A 119 3.06 -6.18 5.09
N THR A 120 2.99 -7.49 5.05
CA THR A 120 4.19 -8.33 5.09
C THR A 120 5.12 -8.06 3.91
N ASP A 121 4.56 -8.01 2.71
CA ASP A 121 5.36 -7.82 1.50
C ASP A 121 5.82 -6.37 1.35
N LEU A 122 5.01 -5.40 1.75
CA LEU A 122 5.42 -3.99 1.75
C LEU A 122 6.56 -3.72 2.72
N PHE A 123 6.55 -4.34 3.90
CA PHE A 123 7.66 -4.22 4.85
C PHE A 123 8.95 -4.82 4.29
N ALA A 124 8.86 -6.01 3.70
CA ALA A 124 10.01 -6.65 3.07
C ALA A 124 10.55 -5.78 1.93
N LEU A 125 9.66 -5.29 1.08
CA LEU A 125 10.02 -4.43 -0.04
C LEU A 125 10.63 -3.10 0.40
N ALA A 126 10.05 -2.45 1.40
CA ALA A 126 10.58 -1.22 1.96
C ALA A 126 11.99 -1.42 2.52
N ARG A 127 12.21 -2.54 3.20
CA ARG A 127 13.53 -2.92 3.72
C ARG A 127 14.53 -3.13 2.58
N ASP A 128 14.13 -3.83 1.51
CA ASP A 128 14.98 -4.07 0.35
C ASP A 128 15.33 -2.77 -0.39
N LEU A 129 14.44 -1.80 -0.38
CA LEU A 129 14.68 -0.46 -0.94
C LEU A 129 15.51 0.45 -0.01
N GLY A 130 15.89 -0.04 1.17
CA GLY A 130 16.67 0.74 2.13
C GLY A 130 15.88 1.86 2.79
N ALA A 131 14.57 1.68 2.96
CA ALA A 131 13.71 2.69 3.57
C ALA A 131 13.89 2.77 5.08
N ASP A 132 13.87 3.98 5.61
CA ASP A 132 13.82 4.26 7.04
C ASP A 132 12.39 4.20 7.58
N CYS A 133 11.40 4.42 6.70
CA CYS A 133 10.00 4.47 7.05
C CYS A 133 9.13 3.92 5.92
N LEU A 134 8.12 3.14 6.27
CA LEU A 134 7.02 2.76 5.40
C LEU A 134 5.78 3.54 5.81
N ALA A 135 5.25 4.35 4.91
CA ALA A 135 4.05 5.15 5.14
C ALA A 135 2.86 4.58 4.36
N THR A 136 1.71 4.59 4.99
CA THR A 136 0.45 4.13 4.38
C THR A 136 -0.69 5.10 4.67
N GLY A 137 -1.72 5.09 3.84
CA GLY A 137 -2.91 5.92 4.01
C GLY A 137 -3.97 5.32 4.94
N HIS A 138 -3.58 4.49 5.89
CA HIS A 138 -4.52 3.86 6.82
C HIS A 138 -4.84 4.79 7.99
N TYR A 139 -6.11 4.75 8.43
CA TYR A 139 -6.54 5.44 9.64
C TYR A 139 -6.27 4.56 10.86
N VAL A 140 -5.66 5.13 11.88
CA VAL A 140 -5.34 4.43 13.12
C VAL A 140 -6.01 5.15 14.27
N ARG A 141 -6.68 4.39 15.13
CA ARG A 141 -7.25 4.88 16.37
C ARG A 141 -6.57 4.20 17.55
N ARG A 142 -5.95 4.99 18.41
CA ARG A 142 -5.43 4.48 19.67
C ARG A 142 -6.58 4.33 20.67
N VAL A 143 -6.74 3.16 21.23
CA VAL A 143 -7.68 2.91 22.33
C VAL A 143 -6.91 2.48 23.56
N MET A 144 -7.34 2.95 24.71
CA MET A 144 -6.78 2.49 25.98
C MET A 144 -7.23 1.06 26.23
N GLY A 145 -6.29 0.17 26.38
CA GLY A 145 -6.57 -1.21 26.79
C GLY A 145 -6.82 -1.33 28.30
N PRO A 146 -7.27 -2.51 28.76
CA PRO A 146 -7.52 -2.72 30.18
C PRO A 146 -6.25 -2.62 31.05
N HIS A 147 -5.09 -2.61 30.46
CA HIS A 147 -3.79 -2.49 31.14
C HIS A 147 -2.97 -1.25 30.69
N GLY A 148 -3.61 -0.29 30.07
CA GLY A 148 -2.98 0.94 29.61
C GLY A 148 -2.65 1.00 28.13
#